data_af410e8e55ca71b25d49ff87f6035699
#
_entry.id   af410e8e55ca71b25d49ff87f6035699
#
_cell.length_a   1.000
_cell.length_b   1.000
_cell.length_c   1.000
_cell.angle_alpha   90.00
_cell.angle_beta   90.00
_cell.angle_gamma   90.00
#
_symmetry.space_group_name_H-M   'P 1'
#
loop_
_entity.id
_entity.type
_entity.pdbx_description
1 polymer ?
#
loop_
_entity_poly.entity_id
_entity_poly.type
_entity_poly.pdbx_seq_one_letter_code
_entity_poly.pdbx_strand_id
1 'polypeptide(L)'
;MKLKIVTKEDLKDWTKELFQDKSFNMIDVSDKEITLRRALATGSIIVGSEVFNLIKSQKMPKGDPITLAEVAAVLGVKRTSDLIPLCHPLPIDHASTKIVLDEKNYALDVYCLVSANAKTGVEMEAIMGVNAALITIYDLSKIVNPHLKIDNVKLLIKEGGKSGLWTNPDGLPQFLENVF
;
A
#
# COMPACT_ATOMS: atom_id res chain seq x y z
N MET A 1 48.45 -15.32 20.52
CA MET A 1 47.23 -14.52 20.55
C MET A 1 46.04 -15.45 20.70
N LYS A 2 45.39 -15.52 21.89
CA LYS A 2 44.23 -16.40 22.09
C LYS A 2 43.03 -15.76 21.38
N LEU A 3 42.47 -16.45 20.40
CA LEU A 3 41.17 -16.06 19.79
C LEU A 3 40.10 -16.08 20.89
N LYS A 4 39.49 -14.92 21.16
CA LYS A 4 38.34 -14.83 22.06
C LYS A 4 37.14 -15.42 21.30
N ILE A 5 36.55 -16.47 21.83
CA ILE A 5 35.31 -17.02 21.29
C ILE A 5 34.20 -15.99 21.61
N VAL A 6 33.67 -15.37 20.60
CA VAL A 6 32.56 -14.41 20.71
C VAL A 6 31.25 -15.19 20.76
N THR A 7 30.48 -15.02 21.82
CA THR A 7 29.17 -15.68 21.98
C THR A 7 28.08 -14.94 21.22
N LYS A 8 26.90 -15.59 21.02
CA LYS A 8 25.72 -14.93 20.43
C LYS A 8 25.25 -13.71 21.24
N GLU A 9 25.47 -13.72 22.55
CA GLU A 9 25.14 -12.61 23.46
C GLU A 9 26.11 -11.44 23.29
N ASP A 10 27.39 -11.71 23.17
CA ASP A 10 28.43 -10.70 22.89
C ASP A 10 28.14 -9.98 21.55
N LEU A 11 27.62 -10.70 20.51
CA LEU A 11 27.28 -10.13 19.22
C LEU A 11 26.03 -9.23 19.28
N LYS A 12 25.07 -9.52 20.15
CA LYS A 12 23.87 -8.68 20.33
C LYS A 12 24.19 -7.30 20.90
N ASP A 13 25.16 -7.22 21.79
CA ASP A 13 25.48 -5.97 22.48
C ASP A 13 26.30 -5.00 21.61
N TRP A 14 27.29 -5.51 20.85
CA TRP A 14 28.14 -4.64 20.04
C TRP A 14 27.36 -3.94 18.90
N THR A 15 26.30 -4.55 18.34
CA THR A 15 25.49 -3.93 17.30
C THR A 15 24.67 -2.76 17.84
N LYS A 16 24.24 -2.82 19.11
CA LYS A 16 23.53 -1.72 19.77
C LYS A 16 24.45 -0.55 20.10
N GLU A 17 25.69 -0.83 20.51
CA GLU A 17 26.65 0.22 20.86
C GLU A 17 27.16 1.01 19.64
N LEU A 18 27.36 0.34 18.48
CA LEU A 18 27.89 0.97 17.28
C LEU A 18 26.92 1.95 16.61
N PHE A 19 25.60 1.79 16.80
CA PHE A 19 24.57 2.54 16.06
C PHE A 19 23.59 3.27 16.97
N GLN A 20 24.01 3.66 18.18
CA GLN A 20 23.15 4.39 19.15
C GLN A 20 22.84 5.82 18.74
N ASP A 21 23.60 6.44 17.85
CA ASP A 21 23.47 7.83 17.47
C ASP A 21 22.80 8.01 16.11
N LYS A 22 21.52 8.43 16.12
CA LYS A 22 20.80 9.18 15.05
C LYS A 22 20.91 8.66 13.61
N SER A 23 21.21 7.39 13.37
CA SER A 23 21.16 6.80 12.03
C SER A 23 19.74 6.43 11.67
N PHE A 24 19.37 6.63 10.38
CA PHE A 24 18.12 6.12 9.83
C PHE A 24 18.20 4.60 9.73
N ASN A 25 17.44 3.90 10.54
CA ASN A 25 17.48 2.43 10.61
C ASN A 25 16.10 1.84 10.29
N MET A 26 16.08 0.72 9.59
CA MET A 26 14.89 -0.13 9.58
C MET A 26 14.67 -0.68 10.99
N ILE A 27 13.39 -0.80 11.39
CA ILE A 27 13.05 -1.40 12.68
C ILE A 27 13.48 -2.88 12.68
N ASP A 28 14.24 -3.30 13.68
CA ASP A 28 14.62 -4.70 13.84
C ASP A 28 13.37 -5.55 14.16
N VAL A 29 13.12 -6.53 13.32
CA VAL A 29 12.01 -7.48 13.44
C VAL A 29 12.48 -8.91 13.67
N SER A 30 13.77 -9.13 13.95
CA SER A 30 14.36 -10.47 14.10
C SER A 30 13.65 -11.31 15.14
N ASP A 31 13.30 -10.71 16.29
CA ASP A 31 12.69 -11.38 17.44
C ASP A 31 11.16 -11.44 17.36
N LYS A 32 10.55 -10.94 16.26
CA LYS A 32 9.09 -11.02 16.08
C LYS A 32 8.69 -12.33 15.45
N GLU A 33 7.58 -12.87 15.88
CA GLU A 33 6.95 -14.03 15.26
C GLU A 33 6.32 -13.67 13.93
N ILE A 34 6.31 -14.64 13.02
CA ILE A 34 5.56 -14.55 11.77
C ILE A 34 4.09 -14.74 12.07
N THR A 35 3.27 -13.76 11.69
CA THR A 35 1.82 -13.81 11.84
C THR A 35 1.16 -13.34 10.55
N LEU A 36 -0.10 -13.71 10.33
CA LEU A 36 -0.88 -13.16 9.23
C LEU A 36 -1.02 -11.65 9.41
N ARG A 37 -0.71 -10.91 8.35
CA ARG A 37 -0.84 -9.46 8.24
C ARG A 37 -1.77 -9.13 7.11
N ARG A 38 -2.74 -8.26 7.35
CA ARG A 38 -3.63 -7.74 6.32
C ARG A 38 -3.73 -6.23 6.43
N ALA A 39 -3.79 -5.55 5.29
CA ALA A 39 -4.02 -4.12 5.23
C ALA A 39 -4.91 -3.78 4.04
N LEU A 40 -5.83 -2.85 4.25
CA LEU A 40 -6.68 -2.27 3.22
C LEU A 40 -6.44 -0.77 3.20
N ALA A 41 -6.07 -0.24 2.06
CA ALA A 41 -5.95 1.19 1.81
C ALA A 41 -6.95 1.65 0.74
N THR A 42 -7.21 2.95 0.70
CA THR A 42 -8.04 3.61 -0.31
C THR A 42 -7.41 4.90 -0.80
N GLY A 43 -7.93 5.40 -1.89
CA GLY A 43 -7.67 6.73 -2.43
C GLY A 43 -8.59 6.97 -3.60
N SER A 44 -8.77 8.24 -3.98
CA SER A 44 -9.69 8.65 -5.02
C SER A 44 -8.97 9.47 -6.09
N ILE A 45 -9.46 9.42 -7.33
CA ILE A 45 -9.08 10.35 -8.38
C ILE A 45 -10.31 10.97 -9.01
N ILE A 46 -10.40 12.29 -8.94
CA ILE A 46 -11.45 13.08 -9.60
C ILE A 46 -11.00 13.33 -11.03
N VAL A 47 -11.75 12.80 -11.99
CA VAL A 47 -11.37 12.80 -13.41
C VAL A 47 -12.18 13.78 -14.25
N GLY A 48 -13.32 14.25 -13.72
CA GLY A 48 -14.28 15.10 -14.45
C GLY A 48 -15.22 14.29 -15.35
N SER A 49 -16.30 14.92 -15.76
CA SER A 49 -17.42 14.25 -16.46
C SER A 49 -17.01 13.65 -17.81
N GLU A 50 -16.15 14.31 -18.58
CA GLU A 50 -15.73 13.83 -19.91
C GLU A 50 -14.94 12.52 -19.79
N VAL A 51 -13.86 12.51 -18.99
CA VAL A 51 -13.04 11.30 -18.77
C VAL A 51 -13.87 10.19 -18.14
N PHE A 52 -14.71 10.52 -17.15
CA PHE A 52 -15.57 9.56 -16.49
C PHE A 52 -16.49 8.82 -17.50
N ASN A 53 -17.14 9.57 -18.40
CA ASN A 53 -18.00 8.98 -19.41
C ASN A 53 -17.21 8.14 -20.44
N LEU A 54 -16.01 8.55 -20.82
CA LEU A 54 -15.14 7.77 -21.68
C LEU A 54 -14.70 6.45 -21.03
N ILE A 55 -14.36 6.47 -19.73
CA ILE A 55 -14.05 5.26 -18.96
C ILE A 55 -15.27 4.35 -18.92
N LYS A 56 -16.44 4.87 -18.51
CA LYS A 56 -17.68 4.10 -18.39
C LYS A 56 -18.11 3.47 -19.73
N SER A 57 -17.87 4.16 -20.84
CA SER A 57 -18.19 3.67 -22.20
C SER A 57 -17.05 2.88 -22.86
N GLN A 58 -15.93 2.65 -22.16
CA GLN A 58 -14.73 1.95 -22.68
C GLN A 58 -14.14 2.59 -23.95
N LYS A 59 -14.15 3.92 -24.02
CA LYS A 59 -13.69 4.70 -25.19
C LYS A 59 -12.45 5.55 -24.90
N MET A 60 -11.70 5.23 -23.87
CA MET A 60 -10.47 5.96 -23.55
C MET A 60 -9.40 5.76 -24.64
N PRO A 61 -8.73 6.86 -25.11
CA PRO A 61 -7.81 6.81 -26.24
C PRO A 61 -6.59 5.90 -26.05
N LYS A 62 -6.14 5.71 -24.80
CA LYS A 62 -4.95 4.92 -24.44
C LYS A 62 -5.25 3.52 -23.94
N GLY A 63 -6.49 3.04 -24.07
CA GLY A 63 -6.92 1.74 -23.54
C GLY A 63 -7.67 1.84 -22.22
N ASP A 64 -7.95 0.72 -21.59
CA ASP A 64 -8.76 0.64 -20.37
C ASP A 64 -7.96 1.04 -19.12
N PRO A 65 -8.25 2.22 -18.51
CA PRO A 65 -7.53 2.68 -17.33
C PRO A 65 -7.79 1.82 -16.09
N ILE A 66 -8.95 1.17 -16.00
CA ILE A 66 -9.31 0.34 -14.84
C ILE A 66 -8.45 -0.91 -14.82
N THR A 67 -8.45 -1.69 -15.91
CA THR A 67 -7.64 -2.91 -16.01
C THR A 67 -6.15 -2.63 -15.83
N LEU A 68 -5.63 -1.56 -16.45
CA LEU A 68 -4.22 -1.20 -16.31
C LEU A 68 -3.87 -0.74 -14.90
N ALA A 69 -4.78 -0.04 -14.22
CA ALA A 69 -4.60 0.38 -12.83
C ALA A 69 -4.58 -0.82 -11.86
N GLU A 70 -5.42 -1.82 -12.07
CA GLU A 70 -5.40 -3.04 -11.26
C GLU A 70 -4.05 -3.78 -11.38
N VAL A 71 -3.51 -3.90 -12.59
CA VAL A 71 -2.18 -4.48 -12.82
C VAL A 71 -1.08 -3.62 -12.18
N ALA A 72 -1.16 -2.30 -12.33
CA ALA A 72 -0.20 -1.37 -11.75
C ALA A 72 -0.21 -1.40 -10.22
N ALA A 73 -1.39 -1.56 -9.60
CA ALA A 73 -1.51 -1.73 -8.16
C ALA A 73 -0.70 -2.93 -7.66
N VAL A 74 -0.83 -4.09 -8.31
CA VAL A 74 -0.06 -5.30 -7.95
C VAL A 74 1.44 -5.07 -8.11
N LEU A 75 1.86 -4.35 -9.15
CA LEU A 75 3.27 -3.98 -9.33
C LEU A 75 3.74 -3.03 -8.24
N GLY A 76 2.93 -2.03 -7.87
CA GLY A 76 3.22 -1.09 -6.78
C GLY A 76 3.41 -1.81 -5.44
N VAL A 77 2.51 -2.72 -5.11
CA VAL A 77 2.61 -3.58 -3.92
C VAL A 77 3.95 -4.32 -3.89
N LYS A 78 4.33 -4.97 -4.99
CA LYS A 78 5.58 -5.77 -5.09
C LYS A 78 6.86 -4.94 -5.06
N ARG A 79 6.77 -3.65 -5.34
CA ARG A 79 7.92 -2.72 -5.44
C ARG A 79 8.02 -1.74 -4.29
N THR A 80 7.21 -1.92 -3.24
CA THR A 80 7.14 -0.99 -2.11
C THR A 80 8.51 -0.78 -1.46
N SER A 81 9.21 -1.85 -1.14
CA SER A 81 10.53 -1.77 -0.49
C SER A 81 11.62 -1.15 -1.39
N ASP A 82 11.47 -1.19 -2.72
CA ASP A 82 12.39 -0.55 -3.65
C ASP A 82 12.23 0.99 -3.65
N LEU A 83 11.05 1.49 -3.24
CA LEU A 83 10.69 2.91 -3.29
C LEU A 83 10.69 3.57 -1.91
N ILE A 84 10.37 2.83 -0.87
CA ILE A 84 10.25 3.35 0.50
C ILE A 84 11.47 2.90 1.32
N PRO A 85 12.41 3.81 1.64
CA PRO A 85 13.76 3.46 2.09
C PRO A 85 13.86 2.54 3.31
N LEU A 86 12.91 2.66 4.25
CA LEU A 86 12.94 1.92 5.51
C LEU A 86 11.90 0.79 5.58
N CYS A 87 11.24 0.46 4.45
CA CYS A 87 10.35 -0.69 4.38
C CYS A 87 11.14 -1.99 4.22
N HIS A 88 10.70 -3.02 4.95
CA HIS A 88 11.24 -4.36 4.78
C HIS A 88 10.77 -4.97 3.45
N PRO A 89 11.61 -5.71 2.72
CA PRO A 89 11.16 -6.50 1.58
C PRO A 89 10.34 -7.69 2.10
N LEU A 90 9.04 -7.67 1.80
CA LEU A 90 8.11 -8.69 2.29
C LEU A 90 7.68 -9.64 1.16
N PRO A 91 7.63 -10.97 1.42
CA PRO A 91 7.00 -11.92 0.52
C PRO A 91 5.48 -11.76 0.59
N ILE A 92 4.89 -11.13 -0.43
CA ILE A 92 3.45 -10.88 -0.47
C ILE A 92 2.72 -12.15 -0.90
N ASP A 93 1.78 -12.61 -0.06
CA ASP A 93 0.96 -13.79 -0.35
C ASP A 93 -0.23 -13.44 -1.27
N HIS A 94 -0.83 -12.25 -1.06
CA HIS A 94 -1.99 -11.82 -1.85
C HIS A 94 -2.05 -10.29 -1.96
N ALA A 95 -2.43 -9.83 -3.15
CA ALA A 95 -2.78 -8.43 -3.43
C ALA A 95 -4.01 -8.39 -4.34
N SER A 96 -4.99 -7.60 -3.99
CA SER A 96 -6.24 -7.43 -4.74
C SER A 96 -6.64 -5.97 -4.75
N THR A 97 -7.11 -5.52 -5.90
CA THR A 97 -7.55 -4.13 -6.09
C THR A 97 -8.99 -4.12 -6.57
N LYS A 98 -9.78 -3.19 -6.03
CA LYS A 98 -11.14 -2.90 -6.47
C LYS A 98 -11.24 -1.43 -6.82
N ILE A 99 -11.77 -1.12 -7.99
CA ILE A 99 -12.02 0.25 -8.44
C ILE A 99 -13.53 0.45 -8.57
N VAL A 100 -14.04 1.49 -7.94
CA VAL A 100 -15.46 1.84 -7.89
C VAL A 100 -15.67 3.20 -8.56
N LEU A 101 -16.65 3.28 -9.46
CA LEU A 101 -17.02 4.53 -10.12
C LEU A 101 -17.94 5.34 -9.20
N ASP A 102 -17.52 6.56 -8.86
CA ASP A 102 -18.36 7.54 -8.16
C ASP A 102 -18.99 8.50 -9.19
N GLU A 103 -20.22 8.19 -9.56
CA GLU A 103 -20.98 9.00 -10.56
C GLU A 103 -21.27 10.42 -10.06
N LYS A 104 -21.44 10.58 -8.75
CA LYS A 104 -21.80 11.88 -8.16
C LYS A 104 -20.66 12.90 -8.28
N ASN A 105 -19.43 12.43 -8.08
CA ASN A 105 -18.25 13.29 -8.06
C ASN A 105 -17.40 13.16 -9.33
N TYR A 106 -17.81 12.33 -10.31
CA TYR A 106 -17.01 11.98 -11.49
C TYR A 106 -15.60 11.54 -11.11
N ALA A 107 -15.54 10.61 -10.16
CA ALA A 107 -14.31 10.11 -9.57
C ALA A 107 -14.22 8.58 -9.65
N LEU A 108 -13.03 8.07 -9.45
CA LEU A 108 -12.77 6.64 -9.25
C LEU A 108 -12.16 6.45 -7.87
N ASP A 109 -12.81 5.60 -7.07
CA ASP A 109 -12.30 5.18 -5.76
C ASP A 109 -11.56 3.86 -5.89
N VAL A 110 -10.32 3.85 -5.46
CA VAL A 110 -9.43 2.68 -5.48
C VAL A 110 -9.30 2.11 -4.09
N TYR A 111 -9.45 0.80 -3.97
CA TYR A 111 -9.22 0.02 -2.75
C TYR A 111 -8.19 -1.06 -3.04
N CYS A 112 -7.15 -1.14 -2.21
CA CYS A 112 -6.11 -2.16 -2.34
C CYS A 112 -5.98 -2.94 -1.04
N LEU A 113 -6.27 -4.24 -1.11
CA LEU A 113 -6.07 -5.21 -0.03
C LEU A 113 -4.77 -5.97 -0.26
N VAL A 114 -3.95 -6.04 0.78
CA VAL A 114 -2.71 -6.83 0.78
C VAL A 114 -2.69 -7.76 1.98
N SER A 115 -2.19 -8.97 1.80
CA SER A 115 -1.90 -9.89 2.90
C SER A 115 -0.55 -10.59 2.73
N ALA A 116 0.09 -10.87 3.88
CA ALA A 116 1.32 -11.63 3.95
C ALA A 116 1.46 -12.31 5.31
N ASN A 117 2.13 -13.45 5.34
CA ASN A 117 2.65 -14.04 6.57
C ASN A 117 4.02 -13.43 6.86
N ALA A 118 4.07 -12.47 7.77
CA ALA A 118 5.26 -11.64 7.97
C ALA A 118 5.46 -11.22 9.43
N LYS A 119 6.67 -10.72 9.72
CA LYS A 119 7.05 -10.18 11.03
C LYS A 119 6.62 -8.72 11.24
N THR A 120 6.21 -8.03 10.17
CA THR A 120 5.73 -6.64 10.17
C THR A 120 4.48 -6.49 9.31
N GLY A 121 3.79 -5.36 9.42
CA GLY A 121 2.56 -5.10 8.67
C GLY A 121 2.82 -4.80 7.19
N VAL A 122 1.75 -4.82 6.40
CA VAL A 122 1.73 -4.60 4.95
C VAL A 122 0.98 -3.30 4.58
N GLU A 123 0.95 -2.34 5.52
CA GLU A 123 0.23 -1.07 5.34
C GLU A 123 0.80 -0.27 4.17
N MET A 124 2.13 -0.23 4.06
CA MET A 124 2.81 0.54 3.00
C MET A 124 2.60 -0.10 1.63
N GLU A 125 2.58 -1.41 1.56
CA GLU A 125 2.26 -2.17 0.35
C GLU A 125 0.85 -1.83 -0.14
N ALA A 126 -0.15 -1.79 0.76
CA ALA A 126 -1.52 -1.43 0.41
C ALA A 126 -1.62 0.03 -0.09
N ILE A 127 -0.97 0.97 0.59
CA ILE A 127 -0.92 2.38 0.19
C ILE A 127 -0.20 2.55 -1.15
N MET A 128 0.91 1.86 -1.38
CA MET A 128 1.63 1.91 -2.66
C MET A 128 0.82 1.32 -3.80
N GLY A 129 0.06 0.24 -3.56
CA GLY A 129 -0.86 -0.31 -4.55
C GLY A 129 -1.91 0.72 -4.97
N VAL A 130 -2.54 1.41 -4.02
CA VAL A 130 -3.47 2.51 -4.29
C VAL A 130 -2.81 3.61 -5.13
N ASN A 131 -1.63 4.10 -4.72
CA ASN A 131 -0.94 5.17 -5.43
C ASN A 131 -0.56 4.77 -6.86
N ALA A 132 -0.07 3.54 -7.08
CA ALA A 132 0.27 3.04 -8.41
C ALA A 132 -0.96 3.00 -9.32
N ALA A 133 -2.11 2.55 -8.80
CA ALA A 133 -3.38 2.57 -9.54
C ALA A 133 -3.81 3.99 -9.90
N LEU A 134 -3.84 4.90 -8.93
CA LEU A 134 -4.27 6.29 -9.13
C LEU A 134 -3.39 7.04 -10.14
N ILE A 135 -2.07 6.87 -10.06
CA ILE A 135 -1.12 7.48 -10.99
C ILE A 135 -1.30 6.88 -12.40
N THR A 136 -1.60 5.60 -12.52
CA THR A 136 -1.89 4.95 -13.80
C THR A 136 -3.16 5.49 -14.43
N ILE A 137 -4.25 5.63 -13.66
CA ILE A 137 -5.48 6.28 -14.15
C ILE A 137 -5.18 7.72 -14.59
N TYR A 138 -4.39 8.45 -13.79
CA TYR A 138 -3.98 9.82 -14.11
C TYR A 138 -3.24 9.87 -15.47
N ASP A 139 -2.22 9.04 -15.68
CA ASP A 139 -1.43 9.03 -16.91
C ASP A 139 -2.28 8.76 -18.16
N LEU A 140 -3.20 7.80 -18.07
CA LEU A 140 -4.06 7.43 -19.18
C LEU A 140 -5.14 8.46 -19.46
N SER A 141 -5.52 9.25 -18.46
CA SER A 141 -6.62 10.21 -18.53
C SER A 141 -6.19 11.65 -18.85
N LYS A 142 -4.93 12.02 -18.52
CA LYS A 142 -4.44 13.40 -18.68
C LYS A 142 -4.45 13.94 -20.11
N ILE A 143 -4.50 13.07 -21.11
CA ILE A 143 -4.59 13.48 -22.53
C ILE A 143 -5.97 14.07 -22.85
N VAL A 144 -7.00 13.66 -22.12
CA VAL A 144 -8.39 14.16 -22.25
C VAL A 144 -8.62 15.36 -21.33
N ASN A 145 -8.24 15.22 -20.05
CA ASN A 145 -8.38 16.26 -19.06
C ASN A 145 -7.09 16.38 -18.22
N PRO A 146 -6.33 17.48 -18.30
CA PRO A 146 -5.14 17.66 -17.47
C PRO A 146 -5.46 18.08 -16.02
N HIS A 147 -6.69 18.46 -15.70
CA HIS A 147 -7.13 18.90 -14.37
C HIS A 147 -7.63 17.71 -13.52
N LEU A 148 -6.82 16.68 -13.41
CA LEU A 148 -7.12 15.54 -12.54
C LEU A 148 -6.63 15.82 -11.12
N LYS A 149 -7.37 15.30 -10.12
CA LYS A 149 -6.96 15.44 -8.72
C LYS A 149 -6.95 14.07 -8.03
N ILE A 150 -5.77 13.64 -7.58
CA ILE A 150 -5.64 12.52 -6.64
C ILE A 150 -5.89 13.06 -5.24
N ASP A 151 -6.73 12.37 -4.47
CA ASP A 151 -7.14 12.79 -3.14
C ASP A 151 -7.37 11.59 -2.21
N ASN A 152 -7.49 11.86 -0.92
CA ASN A 152 -7.98 10.96 0.11
C ASN A 152 -7.25 9.60 0.20
N VAL A 153 -5.94 9.57 -0.10
CA VAL A 153 -5.13 8.35 0.08
C VAL A 153 -4.93 8.10 1.57
N LYS A 154 -5.42 6.97 2.06
CA LYS A 154 -5.32 6.59 3.48
C LYS A 154 -5.44 5.09 3.70
N LEU A 155 -4.94 4.66 4.85
CA LEU A 155 -5.18 3.32 5.38
C LEU A 155 -6.60 3.25 5.96
N LEU A 156 -7.36 2.21 5.64
CA LEU A 156 -8.68 1.95 6.19
C LEU A 156 -8.65 0.92 7.32
N ILE A 157 -7.93 -0.16 7.10
CA ILE A 157 -7.89 -1.31 8.00
C ILE A 157 -6.48 -1.88 8.03
N LYS A 158 -6.03 -2.28 9.20
CA LYS A 158 -4.90 -3.20 9.34
C LYS A 158 -5.20 -4.24 10.39
N GLU A 159 -4.65 -5.43 10.21
CA GLU A 159 -4.84 -6.56 11.10
C GLU A 159 -3.55 -7.35 11.26
N GLY A 160 -3.38 -7.89 12.45
CA GLY A 160 -2.31 -8.81 12.81
C GLY A 160 -1.26 -8.23 13.74
N GLY A 161 -0.43 -9.13 14.29
CA GLY A 161 0.60 -8.81 15.28
C GLY A 161 0.04 -8.37 16.64
N LYS A 162 0.87 -7.68 17.42
CA LYS A 162 0.53 -7.27 18.79
C LYS A 162 -0.63 -6.27 18.88
N SER A 163 -0.85 -5.48 17.84
CA SER A 163 -1.88 -4.42 17.81
C SER A 163 -3.27 -4.92 17.42
N GLY A 164 -3.40 -6.19 16.99
CA GLY A 164 -4.67 -6.77 16.57
C GLY A 164 -5.29 -6.05 15.35
N LEU A 165 -6.60 -5.83 15.42
CA LEU A 165 -7.37 -5.10 14.41
C LEU A 165 -7.39 -3.60 14.71
N TRP A 166 -7.10 -2.79 13.69
CA TRP A 166 -7.27 -1.34 13.70
C TRP A 166 -8.08 -0.91 12.49
N THR A 167 -9.02 0.00 12.69
CA THR A 167 -9.83 0.63 11.64
C THR A 167 -9.63 2.14 11.67
N ASN A 168 -9.76 2.78 10.52
CA ASN A 168 -9.63 4.23 10.40
C ASN A 168 -10.75 4.93 11.19
N PRO A 169 -10.45 5.89 12.07
CA PRO A 169 -11.44 6.58 12.89
C PRO A 169 -12.42 7.47 12.08
N ASP A 170 -12.07 7.85 10.85
CA ASP A 170 -12.98 8.59 9.96
C ASP A 170 -14.14 7.72 9.42
N GLY A 171 -14.16 6.43 9.79
CA GLY A 171 -15.15 5.46 9.32
C GLY A 171 -14.68 4.65 8.11
N LEU A 172 -15.47 3.65 7.79
CA LEU A 172 -15.26 2.75 6.66
C LEU A 172 -16.30 3.04 5.56
N PRO A 173 -15.99 2.76 4.28
CA PRO A 173 -16.98 2.76 3.23
C PRO A 173 -18.15 1.82 3.53
N GLN A 174 -19.37 2.21 3.17
CA GLN A 174 -20.60 1.48 3.50
C GLN A 174 -20.55 -0.01 3.15
N PHE A 175 -19.91 -0.38 2.04
CA PHE A 175 -19.79 -1.78 1.63
C PHE A 175 -18.88 -2.62 2.55
N LEU A 176 -18.09 -1.98 3.42
CA LEU A 176 -17.24 -2.63 4.42
C LEU A 176 -17.85 -2.65 5.82
N GLU A 177 -18.82 -1.76 6.11
CA GLU A 177 -19.46 -1.68 7.44
C GLU A 177 -20.18 -2.97 7.84
N ASN A 178 -20.62 -3.77 6.85
CA ASN A 178 -21.29 -5.05 7.10
C ASN A 178 -20.31 -6.25 7.21
N VAL A 179 -19.01 -6.01 7.14
CA VAL A 179 -17.98 -7.08 7.15
C VAL A 179 -17.31 -7.20 8.53
N PHE A 180 -17.47 -6.18 9.40
CA PHE A 180 -16.85 -6.12 10.72
C PHE A 180 -17.87 -5.93 11.86
#